data_221774018c301f1df4ba5c6f3635e837
#
_entry.id   221774018c301f1df4ba5c6f3635e837
#
_cell.length_a   1.000
_cell.length_b   1.000
_cell.length_c   1.000
_cell.angle_alpha   90.00
_cell.angle_beta   90.00
_cell.angle_gamma   90.00
#
_symmetry.space_group_name_H-M   'P 1'
#
loop_
_entity.id
_entity.type
_entity.pdbx_description
1 polymer ?
#
loop_
_entity_poly.entity_id
_entity_poly.type
_entity_poly.pdbx_seq_one_letter_code
_entity_poly.pdbx_strand_id
1 'polypeptide(L)' 'MKLSNRMLNHLEKFGEYDTPKYRYYIGTNNGCEYVKRYPVKRFGNDIKTIGKTENVKVWKGTSWAIF' A
#
# COMPACT_ATOMS: atom_id res chain seq x y z
N MET A 1 -0.93 -10.31 4.96
CA MET A 1 -0.09 -10.33 3.76
C MET A 1 1.24 -9.66 4.03
N LYS A 2 2.32 -10.20 3.49
CA LYS A 2 3.66 -9.67 3.68
C LYS A 2 4.15 -9.04 2.38
N LEU A 3 4.60 -7.79 2.45
CA LEU A 3 5.17 -7.11 1.29
C LEU A 3 6.60 -7.58 1.03
N SER A 4 6.95 -7.71 -0.25
CA SER A 4 8.34 -7.97 -0.63
C SER A 4 9.18 -6.71 -0.45
N ASN A 5 10.50 -6.87 -0.34
CA ASN A 5 11.41 -5.73 -0.26
C ASN A 5 11.32 -4.85 -1.51
N ARG A 6 11.08 -5.45 -2.66
CA ARG A 6 10.91 -4.71 -3.92
C ARG A 6 9.71 -3.76 -3.86
N MET A 7 8.59 -4.23 -3.33
CA MET A 7 7.39 -3.41 -3.17
C MET A 7 7.59 -2.29 -2.16
N LEU A 8 8.24 -2.59 -1.04
CA LEU A 8 8.55 -1.60 -0.02
C LEU A 8 9.46 -0.49 -0.55
N ASN A 9 10.51 -0.87 -1.27
CA ASN A 9 11.42 0.10 -1.87
C ASN A 9 10.70 1.02 -2.86
N HIS A 10 9.80 0.47 -3.65
CA HIS A 10 9.00 1.24 -4.60
C HIS A 10 8.06 2.20 -3.86
N LEU A 11 7.38 1.74 -2.81
CA LEU A 11 6.49 2.56 -2.00
C LEU A 11 7.25 3.71 -1.32
N GLU A 12 8.42 3.45 -0.77
CA GLU A 12 9.24 4.48 -0.13
C GLU A 12 9.73 5.53 -1.13
N LYS A 13 10.00 5.12 -2.36
CA LYS A 13 10.51 6.01 -3.39
C LYS A 13 9.42 6.82 -4.09
N PHE A 14 8.28 6.20 -4.40
CA PHE A 14 7.22 6.81 -5.21
C PHE A 14 5.92 7.05 -4.46
N GLY A 15 5.74 6.49 -3.29
CA GLY A 15 4.54 6.67 -2.46
C GLY A 15 3.38 5.74 -2.80
N GLU A 16 3.43 5.04 -3.92
CA GLU A 16 2.38 4.11 -4.34
C GLU A 16 2.93 2.96 -5.18
N TYR A 17 2.18 1.86 -5.21
CA TYR A 17 2.54 0.68 -6.00
C TYR A 17 1.26 -0.01 -6.48
N ASP A 18 1.16 -0.26 -7.78
CA ASP A 18 0.00 -0.88 -8.39
C ASP A 18 0.25 -2.35 -8.71
N THR A 19 -0.72 -3.20 -8.38
CA THR A 19 -0.81 -4.57 -8.87
C THR A 19 -2.10 -4.73 -9.67
N PRO A 20 -2.29 -5.85 -10.40
CA PRO A 20 -3.52 -6.04 -11.17
C PRO A 20 -4.81 -6.02 -10.34
N LYS A 21 -4.73 -6.39 -9.06
CA LYS A 21 -5.91 -6.49 -8.18
C LYS A 21 -5.98 -5.42 -7.10
N TYR A 22 -4.86 -4.79 -6.75
CA TYR A 22 -4.77 -3.86 -5.63
C TYR A 22 -3.90 -2.66 -5.96
N ARG A 23 -4.21 -1.55 -5.33
CA ARG A 23 -3.31 -0.40 -5.27
C ARG A 23 -2.84 -0.21 -3.84
N TYR A 24 -1.53 -0.13 -3.67
CA TYR A 24 -0.88 0.10 -2.38
C TYR A 24 -0.42 1.55 -2.31
N TYR A 25 -0.49 2.13 -1.12
CA TYR A 25 0.03 3.48 -0.90
C TYR A 25 0.58 3.60 0.51
N ILE A 26 1.53 4.52 0.67
CA ILE A 26 2.13 4.83 1.95
C ILE A 26 1.61 6.18 2.44
N GLY A 27 1.38 6.29 3.74
CA GLY A 27 0.93 7.53 4.36
C GLY A 27 1.57 7.71 5.72
N THR A 28 1.32 8.88 6.33
CA THR A 28 1.85 9.23 7.65
C THR A 28 0.71 9.67 8.55
N ASN A 29 0.70 9.17 9.78
CA ASN A 29 -0.28 9.54 10.78
C ASN A 29 0.40 9.56 12.15
N ASN A 30 0.33 10.72 12.84
CA ASN A 30 0.92 10.91 14.16
C ASN A 30 2.41 10.53 14.23
N GLY A 31 3.17 10.84 13.19
CA GLY A 31 4.59 10.52 13.14
C GLY A 31 4.91 9.08 12.78
N CYS A 32 3.89 8.26 12.53
CA CYS A 32 4.06 6.86 12.09
C CYS A 32 3.71 6.72 10.63
N GLU A 33 4.55 6.00 9.88
CA GLU A 33 4.24 5.65 8.49
C GLU A 33 3.43 4.36 8.46
N TYR A 34 2.50 4.28 7.51
CA TYR A 34 1.68 3.10 7.32
C TYR A 34 1.55 2.77 5.83
N VAL A 35 1.30 1.51 5.53
CA VAL A 35 0.98 1.07 4.18
C VAL A 35 -0.44 0.51 4.18
N LYS A 36 -1.24 0.99 3.27
CA LYS A 36 -2.60 0.52 3.04
C LYS A 36 -2.76 0.08 1.60
N ARG A 37 -3.75 -0.75 1.36
CA ARG A 37 -4.13 -1.17 0.02
C ARG A 37 -5.64 -1.16 -0.11
N TYR A 38 -6.12 -1.01 -1.33
CA TYR A 38 -7.54 -1.20 -1.64
C TYR A 38 -7.68 -1.98 -2.93
N PRO A 39 -8.71 -2.85 -3.02
CA PRO A 39 -8.95 -3.63 -4.22
C PRO A 39 -9.42 -2.72 -5.35
N VAL A 40 -8.92 -2.98 -6.54
CA VAL A 40 -9.30 -2.21 -7.73
C VAL A 40 -9.71 -3.15 -8.84
N LYS A 41 -10.55 -2.64 -9.73
CA LYS A 41 -10.92 -3.33 -10.96
C LYS A 41 -10.67 -2.39 -12.14
N ARG A 42 -10.07 -2.96 -13.19
CA ARG A 42 -9.77 -2.20 -14.40
C ARG A 42 -10.90 -2.34 -15.41
N PHE A 43 -11.33 -1.21 -15.96
CA PHE A 43 -12.34 -1.14 -17.02
C PHE A 43 -11.72 -0.38 -18.19
N GLY A 44 -11.12 -1.11 -19.15
CA GLY A 44 -10.38 -0.46 -20.23
C GLY A 44 -9.21 0.34 -19.66
N ASN A 45 -9.25 1.67 -19.83
CA ASN A 45 -8.23 2.57 -19.30
C ASN A 45 -8.56 3.11 -17.90
N ASP A 46 -9.75 2.78 -17.37
CA ASP A 46 -10.19 3.25 -16.06
C ASP A 46 -9.86 2.24 -14.97
N ILE A 47 -9.59 2.75 -13.77
CA ILE A 47 -9.38 1.95 -12.57
C ILE A 47 -10.38 2.41 -11.52
N LYS A 48 -11.16 1.47 -10.97
CA LYS A 48 -12.15 1.77 -9.93
C LYS A 48 -11.87 0.97 -8.68
N THR A 49 -12.00 1.63 -7.53
CA THR A 49 -11.95 0.96 -6.23
C THR A 49 -13.23 0.15 -6.04
N ILE A 50 -13.08 -1.13 -5.69
CA ILE A 50 -14.20 -2.06 -5.55
C ILE A 50 -14.42 -2.58 -4.13
N GLY A 51 -13.66 -2.10 -3.16
CA GLY A 51 -13.79 -2.56 -1.79
C GLY A 51 -13.16 -1.60 -0.80
N LYS A 52 -13.10 -2.04 0.47
CA LYS A 52 -12.58 -1.22 1.55
C LYS A 52 -11.06 -1.24 1.59
N THR A 53 -10.48 -0.13 2.05
CA THR A 53 -9.06 -0.03 2.31
C THR A 53 -8.65 -0.97 3.44
N GLU A 54 -7.55 -1.69 3.26
CA GLU A 54 -6.98 -2.60 4.24
C GLU A 54 -5.61 -2.12 4.69
N ASN A 55 -5.30 -2.31 5.97
CA ASN A 55 -3.96 -2.06 6.49
C ASN A 55 -3.04 -3.23 6.12
N VAL A 56 -1.85 -2.90 5.64
CA VAL A 56 -0.86 -3.91 5.25
C VAL A 56 0.34 -3.87 6.19
N LYS A 57 0.91 -2.68 6.39
CA LYS A 57 2.08 -2.49 7.25
C LYS A 57 2.03 -1.14 7.96
N VAL A 58 2.69 -1.09 9.11
CA VAL A 58 2.94 0.17 9.84
C VAL A 58 4.43 0.29 10.11
N TRP A 59 4.97 1.47 9.88
CA TRP A 59 6.34 1.79 10.26
C TRP A 59 6.39 2.00 11.77
N LYS A 60 7.24 1.22 12.44
CA LYS A 60 7.43 1.33 13.89
C LYS A 60 8.90 1.62 14.19
N GLY A 61 9.25 2.89 14.21
CA GLY A 61 10.62 3.30 14.45
C GLY A 61 11.56 2.84 13.34
N THR A 62 12.35 1.81 13.58
CA THR A 62 13.37 1.34 12.64
C THR A 62 12.94 0.16 11.79
N SER A 63 11.71 -0.35 11.97
CA SER A 63 11.25 -1.50 11.20
C SER A 63 9.78 -1.42 10.86
N TRP A 64 9.41 -2.08 9.77
CA TRP A 64 8.03 -2.23 9.37
C TRP A 64 7.37 -3.38 10.14
N ALA A 65 6.15 -3.15 10.59
CA ALA A 65 5.32 -4.18 11.21
C ALA A 65 4.09 -4.44 10.36
N ILE A 66 3.61 -5.68 10.38
CA ILE A 66 2.38 -6.08 9.66
C ILE A 66 1.21 -6.01 10.62
N PHE A 67 0.13 -5.43 10.16
CA PHE A 67 -1.12 -5.43 10.88
C PHE A 67 -1.81 -6.78 10.86
#